data_fbebc062a9c04f6c83d128202a8742e9
#
_entry.id   fbebc062a9c04f6c83d128202a8742e9
#
_cell.length_a   1.000
_cell.length_b   1.000
_cell.length_c   1.000
_cell.angle_alpha   90.00
_cell.angle_beta   90.00
_cell.angle_gamma   90.00
#
_symmetry.space_group_name_H-M   'P 1'
#
loop_
_entity.id
_entity.type
_entity.pdbx_description
1 polymer ?
#
loop_
_entity_poly.entity_id
_entity_poly.type
_entity_poly.pdbx_seq_one_letter_code
_entity_poly.pdbx_strand_id
1 'polypeptide(L)'
;MTRRSGRTIVFGAIVAVTGSGAALAGPCTGAGAPTTTDTQCLTAVQIPGKALRSFDISWVNPDRAEYYLADRSNAAIDVIDTEHNTFKRQLGGFVGIKLNGSGGVNNNISGPDGVTTHGRWLYAGDGDSTLKVFDLNAPTASALKQTISTGGTTRVDEMALTTDGRQLLVANNAEDPPFGTLFKANGDASVSAVSIITKITVSSTIMPTGFGLSIEQPAWDPKTKRFYVSIPVIANNPTGCNYGQLSGAITCDGGLLVIDPTTLTSPTATLGAFDPTPNTGVVSLNKCGPNGATVGPHDNLLLGCTPQNNPSDTDTLVINAKTKNYAHVAGITGSDEVWFNSGDHRYYTGSSRDCGTSATCPNPPKFPGFAQLGVIDGTSVLIEKIPQSSGSHSVAADCRRNKIFVPQVAPVGVVGSGGDITTVGQGICGSTTGCVAVYVHDVDDEDHNDHGDHDNSTCGAHDDNDHHDNDHHDR
;
A
#
# COMPACT_ATOMS: atom_id res chain seq x y z
N MET A 1 78.81 -11.95 35.73
CA MET A 1 78.21 -10.92 34.82
C MET A 1 77.28 -11.63 33.81
N THR A 2 76.02 -11.72 34.13
CA THR A 2 75.01 -12.42 33.29
C THR A 2 74.03 -11.40 32.75
N ARG A 3 74.03 -11.21 31.45
CA ARG A 3 73.08 -10.35 30.70
C ARG A 3 71.72 -11.08 30.56
N ARG A 4 70.66 -10.53 31.14
CA ARG A 4 69.28 -10.92 30.84
C ARG A 4 68.79 -10.17 29.60
N SER A 5 68.40 -10.93 28.58
CA SER A 5 67.72 -10.44 27.36
C SER A 5 66.19 -10.32 27.68
N GLY A 6 65.65 -9.11 27.68
CA GLY A 6 64.22 -8.88 27.78
C GLY A 6 63.56 -9.03 26.37
N ARG A 7 62.59 -9.94 26.27
CA ARG A 7 61.71 -10.06 25.11
C ARG A 7 60.50 -9.13 25.31
N THR A 8 60.37 -8.15 24.44
CA THR A 8 59.18 -7.30 24.32
C THR A 8 58.13 -8.06 23.51
N ILE A 9 56.98 -8.34 24.14
CA ILE A 9 55.81 -8.90 23.44
C ILE A 9 54.98 -7.72 22.95
N VAL A 10 54.84 -7.57 21.62
CA VAL A 10 53.92 -6.61 20.98
C VAL A 10 52.58 -7.29 20.86
N PHE A 11 51.59 -6.81 21.62
CA PHE A 11 50.19 -7.18 21.40
C PHE A 11 49.65 -6.41 20.20
N GLY A 12 49.46 -7.10 19.08
CA GLY A 12 48.70 -6.59 17.96
C GLY A 12 47.20 -6.59 18.28
N ALA A 13 46.60 -5.44 18.36
CA ALA A 13 45.13 -5.32 18.43
C ALA A 13 44.51 -5.74 17.08
N ILE A 14 43.81 -6.87 17.07
CA ILE A 14 42.97 -7.28 15.95
C ILE A 14 41.70 -6.39 15.99
N VAL A 15 41.63 -5.42 15.12
CA VAL A 15 40.37 -4.67 14.83
C VAL A 15 39.48 -5.62 14.02
N ALA A 16 38.50 -6.22 14.67
CA ALA A 16 37.43 -6.92 13.99
C ALA A 16 36.56 -5.86 13.23
N VAL A 17 36.77 -5.74 11.96
CA VAL A 17 35.85 -5.02 11.05
C VAL A 17 34.61 -5.90 10.95
N THR A 18 33.56 -5.58 11.73
CA THR A 18 32.24 -6.14 11.51
C THR A 18 31.69 -5.47 10.23
N GLY A 19 31.96 -6.08 9.10
CA GLY A 19 31.27 -5.76 7.86
C GLY A 19 29.79 -6.06 8.07
N SER A 20 28.93 -5.05 7.99
CA SER A 20 27.50 -5.22 7.79
C SER A 20 27.33 -5.92 6.44
N GLY A 21 27.28 -7.26 6.45
CA GLY A 21 26.95 -8.03 5.27
C GLY A 21 25.56 -7.61 4.81
N ALA A 22 25.45 -7.14 3.57
CA ALA A 22 24.16 -7.01 2.91
C ALA A 22 23.45 -8.36 3.02
N ALA A 23 22.24 -8.38 3.57
CA ALA A 23 21.44 -9.59 3.61
C ALA A 23 21.18 -10.03 2.17
N LEU A 24 21.72 -11.17 1.80
CA LEU A 24 21.56 -11.71 0.44
C LEU A 24 20.11 -12.15 0.27
N ALA A 25 19.52 -11.80 -0.87
CA ALA A 25 18.24 -12.32 -1.29
C ALA A 25 18.34 -13.85 -1.48
N GLY A 26 17.40 -14.60 -0.92
CA GLY A 26 17.33 -16.05 -1.03
C GLY A 26 16.25 -16.48 -2.06
N PRO A 27 16.32 -17.72 -2.56
CA PRO A 27 15.30 -18.25 -3.45
C PRO A 27 13.98 -18.50 -2.70
N CYS A 28 12.86 -18.12 -3.29
CA CYS A 28 11.55 -18.48 -2.78
C CYS A 28 11.25 -19.96 -2.99
N THR A 29 10.47 -20.56 -2.08
CA THR A 29 10.01 -21.95 -2.17
C THR A 29 8.59 -22.11 -1.62
N GLY A 30 7.98 -23.28 -1.86
CA GLY A 30 6.66 -23.63 -1.32
C GLY A 30 5.49 -23.04 -2.08
N ALA A 31 4.31 -23.05 -1.46
CA ALA A 31 3.05 -22.68 -2.11
C ALA A 31 2.99 -21.24 -2.62
N GLY A 32 3.69 -20.32 -1.95
CA GLY A 32 3.80 -18.91 -2.37
C GLY A 32 4.86 -18.64 -3.44
N ALA A 33 5.51 -19.67 -3.94
CA ALA A 33 6.46 -19.62 -5.04
C ALA A 33 6.12 -20.69 -6.08
N PRO A 34 4.92 -20.62 -6.72
CA PRO A 34 4.52 -21.58 -7.73
C PRO A 34 5.43 -21.49 -8.95
N THR A 35 5.63 -22.62 -9.63
CA THR A 35 6.45 -22.73 -10.86
C THR A 35 5.60 -22.97 -12.10
N THR A 36 4.28 -22.99 -11.95
CA THR A 36 3.31 -23.30 -13.02
C THR A 36 2.38 -22.13 -13.34
N THR A 37 2.59 -20.98 -12.68
CA THR A 37 1.88 -19.71 -12.91
C THR A 37 2.79 -18.77 -13.69
N ASP A 38 2.21 -17.80 -14.39
CA ASP A 38 2.95 -16.78 -15.11
C ASP A 38 3.59 -15.79 -14.14
N THR A 39 2.97 -15.58 -12.98
CA THR A 39 3.57 -14.81 -11.89
C THR A 39 4.42 -15.71 -10.99
N GLN A 40 5.72 -15.46 -10.95
CA GLN A 40 6.69 -16.29 -10.24
C GLN A 40 7.47 -15.48 -9.19
N CYS A 41 7.77 -16.08 -8.04
CA CYS A 41 8.64 -15.49 -7.04
C CYS A 41 10.10 -15.57 -7.45
N LEU A 42 10.68 -14.42 -7.80
CA LEU A 42 12.07 -14.31 -8.22
C LEU A 42 13.04 -14.49 -7.04
N THR A 43 12.75 -13.83 -5.91
CA THR A 43 13.63 -13.81 -4.75
C THR A 43 12.91 -13.26 -3.52
N ALA A 44 13.56 -13.37 -2.34
CA ALA A 44 13.06 -12.82 -1.09
C ALA A 44 14.14 -11.99 -0.38
N VAL A 45 13.89 -10.70 -0.23
CA VAL A 45 14.81 -9.76 0.41
C VAL A 45 14.61 -9.79 1.92
N GLN A 46 15.64 -10.17 2.67
CA GLN A 46 15.60 -10.19 4.12
C GLN A 46 15.71 -8.78 4.70
N ILE A 47 14.87 -8.49 5.71
CA ILE A 47 14.92 -7.21 6.44
C ILE A 47 15.82 -7.39 7.68
N PRO A 48 16.88 -6.59 7.83
CA PRO A 48 17.72 -6.66 9.03
C PRO A 48 17.03 -6.04 10.23
N GLY A 49 17.40 -6.52 11.43
CA GLY A 49 16.86 -6.01 12.69
C GLY A 49 15.86 -6.97 13.33
N LYS A 50 14.73 -6.44 13.80
CA LYS A 50 13.68 -7.26 14.40
C LYS A 50 12.91 -8.01 13.33
N ALA A 51 12.37 -9.18 13.71
CA ALA A 51 11.47 -9.92 12.83
C ALA A 51 10.27 -9.05 12.39
N LEU A 52 9.91 -9.11 11.11
CA LEU A 52 8.82 -8.34 10.49
C LEU A 52 7.47 -8.89 10.97
N ARG A 53 7.04 -8.53 12.18
CA ARG A 53 5.77 -8.95 12.78
C ARG A 53 4.57 -8.08 12.41
N SER A 54 4.85 -6.80 12.16
CA SER A 54 3.85 -5.81 11.81
C SER A 54 4.49 -4.79 10.89
N PHE A 55 3.86 -4.55 9.81
CA PHE A 55 4.13 -3.50 8.82
C PHE A 55 2.80 -2.90 8.40
N ASP A 56 2.84 -1.90 7.55
CA ASP A 56 1.66 -1.36 6.89
C ASP A 56 1.91 -1.19 5.39
N ILE A 57 1.74 -0.02 4.86
CA ILE A 57 1.74 0.27 3.44
C ILE A 57 3.15 0.24 2.86
N SER A 58 3.22 -0.11 1.58
CA SER A 58 4.44 -0.06 0.79
C SER A 58 4.30 0.87 -0.43
N TRP A 59 5.42 1.27 -1.00
CA TRP A 59 5.48 2.16 -2.14
C TRP A 59 6.70 1.87 -3.01
N VAL A 60 6.60 2.10 -4.30
CA VAL A 60 7.75 2.07 -5.22
C VAL A 60 7.97 3.44 -5.86
N ASN A 61 9.23 3.86 -5.92
CA ASN A 61 9.67 4.95 -6.76
C ASN A 61 10.53 4.38 -7.89
N PRO A 62 9.98 4.18 -9.08
CA PRO A 62 10.70 3.54 -10.19
C PRO A 62 11.85 4.38 -10.74
N ASP A 63 11.79 5.73 -10.60
CA ASP A 63 12.86 6.64 -11.01
C ASP A 63 14.11 6.49 -10.14
N ARG A 64 13.91 6.14 -8.87
CA ARG A 64 15.00 5.92 -7.92
C ARG A 64 15.42 4.46 -7.82
N ALA A 65 14.72 3.56 -8.47
CA ALA A 65 14.84 2.11 -8.26
C ALA A 65 14.78 1.75 -6.77
N GLU A 66 13.78 2.27 -6.07
CA GLU A 66 13.63 2.06 -4.62
C GLU A 66 12.20 1.66 -4.27
N TYR A 67 12.08 0.58 -3.47
CA TYR A 67 10.87 0.17 -2.77
C TYR A 67 10.97 0.59 -1.31
N TYR A 68 9.86 0.98 -0.72
CA TYR A 68 9.74 1.47 0.66
C TYR A 68 8.66 0.68 1.39
N LEU A 69 8.95 0.22 2.60
CA LEU A 69 8.01 -0.49 3.47
C LEU A 69 7.88 0.23 4.80
N ALA A 70 6.66 0.49 5.22
CA ALA A 70 6.35 0.99 6.56
C ALA A 70 6.48 -0.14 7.60
N ASP A 71 7.68 -0.36 8.13
CA ASP A 71 7.98 -1.42 9.10
C ASP A 71 7.78 -0.95 10.54
N ARG A 72 6.61 -1.26 11.10
CA ARG A 72 6.29 -1.00 12.51
C ARG A 72 7.20 -1.75 13.47
N SER A 73 7.70 -2.94 13.09
CA SER A 73 8.56 -3.80 13.93
C SER A 73 9.89 -3.16 14.23
N ASN A 74 10.49 -2.50 13.24
CA ASN A 74 11.76 -1.80 13.34
C ASN A 74 11.59 -0.28 13.57
N ALA A 75 10.34 0.23 13.62
CA ALA A 75 10.04 1.66 13.76
C ALA A 75 10.74 2.50 12.67
N ALA A 76 10.70 2.04 11.42
CA ALA A 76 11.44 2.60 10.31
C ALA A 76 10.72 2.38 8.97
N ILE A 77 11.09 3.19 7.98
CA ILE A 77 10.85 2.86 6.57
C ILE A 77 12.05 2.06 6.08
N ASP A 78 11.81 0.82 5.65
CA ASP A 78 12.80 -0.01 4.98
C ASP A 78 12.93 0.40 3.52
N VAL A 79 14.15 0.53 3.05
CA VAL A 79 14.45 0.89 1.65
C VAL A 79 15.16 -0.27 0.98
N ILE A 80 14.59 -0.76 -0.11
CA ILE A 80 15.13 -1.85 -0.93
C ILE A 80 15.44 -1.33 -2.33
N ASP A 81 16.57 -1.74 -2.88
CA ASP A 81 16.95 -1.52 -4.26
C ASP A 81 16.14 -2.47 -5.16
N THR A 82 15.30 -1.92 -6.04
CA THR A 82 14.45 -2.72 -6.93
C THR A 82 15.19 -3.27 -8.13
N GLU A 83 16.33 -2.67 -8.50
CA GLU A 83 17.16 -3.17 -9.60
C GLU A 83 17.90 -4.44 -9.18
N HIS A 84 18.54 -4.41 -8.00
CA HIS A 84 19.37 -5.49 -7.50
C HIS A 84 18.66 -6.42 -6.49
N ASN A 85 17.43 -6.08 -6.07
CA ASN A 85 16.65 -6.78 -5.04
C ASN A 85 17.43 -6.94 -3.74
N THR A 86 18.01 -5.84 -3.25
CA THR A 86 18.84 -5.82 -2.05
C THR A 86 18.39 -4.75 -1.07
N PHE A 87 18.48 -5.06 0.23
CA PHE A 87 18.23 -4.09 1.27
C PHE A 87 19.27 -2.95 1.23
N LYS A 88 18.80 -1.69 1.27
CA LYS A 88 19.68 -0.49 1.24
C LYS A 88 19.88 0.13 2.61
N ARG A 89 18.80 0.50 3.29
CA ARG A 89 18.85 1.23 4.58
C ARG A 89 17.50 1.25 5.26
N GLN A 90 17.50 1.68 6.53
CA GLN A 90 16.29 2.02 7.30
C GLN A 90 16.27 3.52 7.61
N LEU A 91 15.12 4.15 7.44
CA LEU A 91 14.85 5.54 7.85
C LEU A 91 14.01 5.50 9.13
N GLY A 92 14.66 5.68 10.27
CA GLY A 92 14.03 5.60 11.59
C GLY A 92 13.35 6.90 12.03
N GLY A 93 12.86 6.91 13.27
CA GLY A 93 12.25 8.06 13.90
C GLY A 93 10.73 7.95 14.09
N PHE A 94 10.20 6.73 14.02
CA PHE A 94 8.78 6.41 14.21
C PHE A 94 8.49 5.82 15.58
N VAL A 95 7.21 5.80 15.98
CA VAL A 95 6.79 5.30 17.28
C VAL A 95 6.95 3.79 17.46
N GLY A 96 7.01 3.03 16.36
CA GLY A 96 7.09 1.58 16.37
C GLY A 96 5.79 0.91 16.82
N ILE A 97 5.89 -0.39 17.15
CA ILE A 97 4.76 -1.16 17.67
C ILE A 97 4.34 -0.61 19.04
N LYS A 98 3.06 -0.32 19.18
CA LYS A 98 2.37 -0.11 20.46
C LYS A 98 1.45 -1.32 20.73
N LEU A 99 1.34 -1.71 21.97
CA LEU A 99 0.51 -2.85 22.35
C LEU A 99 -0.81 -2.39 22.94
N ASN A 100 -1.86 -3.13 22.68
CA ASN A 100 -3.16 -2.99 23.35
C ASN A 100 -3.15 -3.69 24.73
N GLY A 101 -4.23 -3.57 25.48
CA GLY A 101 -4.35 -4.15 26.82
C GLY A 101 -4.27 -5.69 26.87
N SER A 102 -4.42 -6.39 25.75
CA SER A 102 -4.28 -7.85 25.62
C SER A 102 -2.88 -8.28 25.14
N GLY A 103 -1.97 -7.35 24.88
CA GLY A 103 -0.62 -7.62 24.38
C GLY A 103 -0.52 -7.78 22.86
N GLY A 104 -1.60 -7.61 22.12
CA GLY A 104 -1.61 -7.54 20.66
C GLY A 104 -1.17 -6.16 20.15
N VAL A 105 -0.80 -6.08 18.87
CA VAL A 105 -0.46 -4.80 18.24
C VAL A 105 -1.70 -3.90 18.20
N ASN A 106 -1.56 -2.66 18.66
CA ASN A 106 -2.56 -1.63 18.50
C ASN A 106 -2.24 -0.81 17.23
N ASN A 107 -2.84 -1.21 16.12
CA ASN A 107 -2.59 -0.56 14.83
C ASN A 107 -2.94 0.94 14.83
N ASN A 108 -3.94 1.36 15.63
CA ASN A 108 -4.39 2.75 15.65
C ASN A 108 -3.34 3.76 16.14
N ILE A 109 -2.31 3.30 16.85
CA ILE A 109 -1.27 4.16 17.43
C ILE A 109 0.14 3.58 17.25
N SER A 110 0.30 2.55 16.43
CA SER A 110 1.59 2.04 15.96
C SER A 110 2.01 2.77 14.70
N GLY A 111 3.28 2.76 14.33
CA GLY A 111 3.79 3.37 13.10
C GLY A 111 5.24 2.96 12.81
N PRO A 112 5.73 3.22 11.58
CA PRO A 112 5.11 3.94 10.47
C PRO A 112 3.93 3.21 9.84
N ASP A 113 3.11 3.96 9.07
CA ASP A 113 1.90 3.45 8.44
C ASP A 113 1.92 3.71 6.92
N GLY A 114 1.33 4.80 6.44
CA GLY A 114 1.40 5.15 5.02
C GLY A 114 2.79 5.64 4.59
N VAL A 115 3.13 5.41 3.33
CA VAL A 115 4.35 5.92 2.71
C VAL A 115 4.12 6.25 1.24
N THR A 116 4.70 7.35 0.76
CA THR A 116 4.75 7.71 -0.66
C THR A 116 5.97 8.58 -0.95
N THR A 117 6.32 8.74 -2.24
CA THR A 117 7.48 9.52 -2.65
C THR A 117 7.21 10.38 -3.88
N HIS A 118 7.94 11.51 -3.99
CA HIS A 118 8.08 12.27 -5.23
C HIS A 118 9.50 12.80 -5.32
N GLY A 119 10.21 12.45 -6.40
CA GLY A 119 11.59 12.86 -6.62
C GLY A 119 12.50 12.46 -5.46
N ARG A 120 13.04 13.46 -4.76
CA ARG A 120 13.91 13.25 -3.57
C ARG A 120 13.16 13.14 -2.24
N TRP A 121 11.86 13.39 -2.23
CA TRP A 121 11.07 13.48 -1.01
C TRP A 121 10.31 12.20 -0.73
N LEU A 122 10.42 11.73 0.51
CA LEU A 122 9.57 10.68 1.06
C LEU A 122 8.68 11.28 2.14
N TYR A 123 7.42 10.91 2.09
CA TYR A 123 6.39 11.25 3.07
C TYR A 123 5.93 9.97 3.75
N ALA A 124 5.89 9.98 5.07
CA ALA A 124 5.45 8.81 5.83
C ALA A 124 4.59 9.23 7.03
N GLY A 125 3.51 8.49 7.21
CA GLY A 125 2.62 8.62 8.36
C GLY A 125 3.13 7.86 9.57
N ASP A 126 2.77 8.33 10.77
CA ASP A 126 3.16 7.70 12.02
C ASP A 126 1.99 7.54 12.98
N GLY A 127 2.10 6.61 13.91
CA GLY A 127 1.09 6.27 14.91
C GLY A 127 0.76 7.38 15.92
N ASP A 128 1.54 8.46 15.96
CA ASP A 128 1.34 9.63 16.82
C ASP A 128 0.62 10.81 16.12
N SER A 129 -0.08 10.51 15.02
CA SER A 129 -0.79 11.52 14.21
C SER A 129 0.14 12.55 13.56
N THR A 130 1.34 12.14 13.17
CA THR A 130 2.29 13.02 12.49
C THR A 130 2.61 12.53 11.08
N LEU A 131 2.80 13.49 10.16
CA LEU A 131 3.43 13.29 8.88
C LEU A 131 4.92 13.58 9.02
N LYS A 132 5.78 12.65 8.61
CA LYS A 132 7.23 12.80 8.59
C LYS A 132 7.72 12.95 7.15
N VAL A 133 8.62 13.90 6.93
CA VAL A 133 9.17 14.24 5.61
C VAL A 133 10.67 13.98 5.60
N PHE A 134 11.10 13.12 4.70
CA PHE A 134 12.51 12.75 4.56
C PHE A 134 13.08 13.21 3.22
N ASP A 135 14.34 13.60 3.24
CA ASP A 135 15.16 13.84 2.06
C ASP A 135 15.96 12.58 1.72
N LEU A 136 15.58 11.88 0.68
CA LEU A 136 16.20 10.63 0.24
C LEU A 136 17.64 10.81 -0.26
N ASN A 137 18.04 12.04 -0.62
CA ASN A 137 19.40 12.36 -1.02
C ASN A 137 20.32 12.64 0.17
N ALA A 138 19.76 12.81 1.37
CA ALA A 138 20.56 13.02 2.57
C ALA A 138 21.06 11.70 3.18
N PRO A 139 22.18 11.72 3.95
CA PRO A 139 22.56 10.60 4.77
C PRO A 139 21.45 10.21 5.74
N THR A 140 21.32 8.92 6.07
CA THR A 140 20.24 8.37 6.91
C THR A 140 20.05 9.14 8.22
N ALA A 141 21.15 9.47 8.92
CA ALA A 141 21.11 10.19 10.20
C ALA A 141 20.54 11.62 10.11
N SER A 142 20.48 12.22 8.92
CA SER A 142 19.98 13.59 8.67
C SER A 142 18.86 13.64 7.63
N ALA A 143 18.29 12.49 7.29
CA ALA A 143 17.26 12.39 6.27
C ALA A 143 15.94 13.03 6.70
N LEU A 144 15.50 12.88 7.96
CA LEU A 144 14.29 13.48 8.50
C LEU A 144 14.42 15.02 8.49
N LYS A 145 13.49 15.71 7.81
CA LYS A 145 13.49 17.18 7.65
C LYS A 145 12.35 17.85 8.38
N GLN A 146 11.16 17.24 8.39
CA GLN A 146 9.99 17.80 9.07
C GLN A 146 9.19 16.69 9.76
N THR A 147 8.55 17.06 10.87
CA THR A 147 7.50 16.29 11.53
C THR A 147 6.33 17.22 11.77
N ILE A 148 5.16 16.91 11.22
CA ILE A 148 4.01 17.82 11.18
C ILE A 148 2.80 17.08 11.74
N SER A 149 2.20 17.60 12.82
CA SER A 149 0.97 17.00 13.36
C SER A 149 -0.22 17.31 12.45
N THR A 150 -1.06 16.29 12.20
CA THR A 150 -2.36 16.45 11.52
C THR A 150 -3.47 16.90 12.47
N GLY A 151 -3.19 16.96 13.77
CA GLY A 151 -4.15 17.35 14.80
C GLY A 151 -5.10 16.24 15.24
N GLY A 152 -4.77 14.99 14.96
CA GLY A 152 -5.43 13.81 15.49
C GLY A 152 -4.72 13.23 16.71
N THR A 153 -5.11 12.03 17.10
CA THR A 153 -4.57 11.24 18.23
C THR A 153 -4.20 9.82 17.84
N THR A 154 -4.57 9.41 16.64
CA THR A 154 -4.30 8.11 16.05
C THR A 154 -3.43 8.24 14.80
N ARG A 155 -3.07 7.14 14.21
CA ARG A 155 -2.13 7.08 13.09
C ARG A 155 -2.52 7.97 11.92
N VAL A 156 -1.51 8.48 11.23
CA VAL A 156 -1.59 8.95 9.84
C VAL A 156 -1.31 7.74 8.97
N ASP A 157 -2.31 7.33 8.24
CA ASP A 157 -2.27 6.11 7.44
C ASP A 157 -1.94 6.41 5.97
N GLU A 158 -2.65 5.81 5.05
CA GLU A 158 -2.39 5.85 3.62
C GLU A 158 -2.45 7.27 3.04
N MET A 159 -1.78 7.44 1.91
CA MET A 159 -1.62 8.76 1.30
C MET A 159 -1.43 8.72 -0.21
N ALA A 160 -1.79 9.81 -0.88
CA ALA A 160 -1.58 9.99 -2.32
C ALA A 160 -1.04 11.38 -2.63
N LEU A 161 -0.16 11.45 -3.64
CA LEU A 161 0.41 12.68 -4.18
C LEU A 161 -0.20 13.02 -5.54
N THR A 162 -0.37 14.30 -5.83
CA THR A 162 -0.57 14.76 -7.21
C THR A 162 0.67 14.44 -8.05
N THR A 163 0.49 14.28 -9.35
CA THR A 163 1.59 13.91 -10.28
C THR A 163 2.78 14.85 -10.19
N ASP A 164 2.56 16.15 -9.95
CA ASP A 164 3.61 17.16 -9.78
C ASP A 164 4.22 17.17 -8.36
N GLY A 165 3.79 16.29 -7.48
CA GLY A 165 4.24 16.17 -6.09
C GLY A 165 3.96 17.41 -5.21
N ARG A 166 3.04 18.30 -5.62
CA ARG A 166 2.79 19.57 -4.91
C ARG A 166 1.66 19.52 -3.91
N GLN A 167 0.78 18.54 -4.03
CA GLN A 167 -0.29 18.31 -3.06
C GLN A 167 -0.26 16.86 -2.60
N LEU A 168 -0.37 16.67 -1.30
CA LEU A 168 -0.39 15.37 -0.64
C LEU A 168 -1.67 15.27 0.19
N LEU A 169 -2.47 14.27 -0.08
CA LEU A 169 -3.60 13.89 0.75
C LEU A 169 -3.19 12.73 1.66
N VAL A 170 -3.43 12.85 2.96
CA VAL A 170 -3.20 11.80 3.94
C VAL A 170 -4.48 11.48 4.71
N ALA A 171 -4.67 10.23 5.10
CA ALA A 171 -5.80 9.75 5.86
C ALA A 171 -5.45 9.58 7.35
N ASN A 172 -6.24 10.16 8.25
CA ASN A 172 -6.30 9.79 9.66
C ASN A 172 -7.48 8.81 9.82
N ASN A 173 -7.25 7.57 9.45
CA ASN A 173 -8.30 6.57 9.26
C ASN A 173 -8.94 6.09 10.58
N ALA A 174 -8.17 6.02 11.65
CA ALA A 174 -8.61 5.49 12.96
C ALA A 174 -9.19 6.56 13.90
N GLU A 175 -9.35 7.79 13.47
CA GLU A 175 -10.05 8.85 14.22
C GLU A 175 -11.57 8.63 14.18
N ASP A 176 -12.29 9.22 15.11
CA ASP A 176 -13.75 9.13 15.15
C ASP A 176 -14.39 10.54 15.30
N PRO A 177 -14.89 11.14 14.21
CA PRO A 177 -14.91 10.60 12.85
C PRO A 177 -13.52 10.67 12.20
N PRO A 178 -13.23 9.82 11.20
CA PRO A 178 -11.98 9.88 10.46
C PRO A 178 -11.92 11.15 9.61
N PHE A 179 -10.71 11.59 9.27
CA PHE A 179 -10.53 12.77 8.45
C PHE A 179 -9.31 12.66 7.54
N GLY A 180 -9.36 13.36 6.41
CA GLY A 180 -8.20 13.58 5.55
C GLY A 180 -7.51 14.91 5.87
N THR A 181 -6.23 15.01 5.58
CA THR A 181 -5.49 16.28 5.60
C THR A 181 -4.82 16.50 4.26
N LEU A 182 -5.16 17.59 3.60
CA LEU A 182 -4.49 18.04 2.39
C LEU A 182 -3.32 18.94 2.75
N PHE A 183 -2.14 18.58 2.26
CA PHE A 183 -0.91 19.35 2.44
C PHE A 183 -0.46 19.99 1.13
N LYS A 184 0.15 21.18 1.24
CA LYS A 184 1.11 21.65 0.25
C LYS A 184 2.38 20.83 0.45
N ALA A 185 2.76 20.05 -0.55
CA ALA A 185 3.95 19.22 -0.55
C ALA A 185 5.11 19.89 -1.31
N ASN A 186 6.27 19.25 -1.31
CA ASN A 186 7.51 19.89 -1.78
C ASN A 186 7.62 19.97 -3.30
N GLY A 187 6.98 19.08 -4.09
CA GLY A 187 7.30 18.92 -5.50
C GLY A 187 8.80 18.69 -5.69
N ASP A 188 9.41 19.42 -6.61
CA ASP A 188 10.84 19.35 -6.93
C ASP A 188 11.72 20.30 -6.10
N ALA A 189 11.17 20.93 -5.05
CA ALA A 189 11.92 21.88 -4.22
C ALA A 189 13.13 21.20 -3.55
N SER A 190 14.24 21.94 -3.41
CA SER A 190 15.45 21.45 -2.74
C SER A 190 15.41 21.53 -1.23
N VAL A 191 14.47 22.30 -0.68
CA VAL A 191 14.27 22.51 0.77
C VAL A 191 12.84 22.14 1.11
N SER A 192 12.67 21.41 2.21
CA SER A 192 11.33 21.02 2.68
C SER A 192 10.56 22.21 3.24
N ALA A 193 9.32 22.39 2.76
CA ALA A 193 8.41 23.47 3.17
C ALA A 193 6.95 22.95 3.17
N VAL A 194 6.74 21.72 3.65
CA VAL A 194 5.41 21.10 3.75
C VAL A 194 4.55 21.81 4.78
N SER A 195 3.30 22.06 4.43
CA SER A 195 2.34 22.74 5.31
C SER A 195 0.91 22.27 5.05
N ILE A 196 0.06 22.30 6.06
CA ILE A 196 -1.36 21.94 5.95
C ILE A 196 -2.08 23.02 5.12
N ILE A 197 -2.92 22.58 4.20
CA ILE A 197 -3.88 23.42 3.46
C ILE A 197 -5.24 23.30 4.12
N THR A 198 -5.78 22.10 4.28
CA THR A 198 -7.16 21.86 4.68
C THR A 198 -7.29 20.54 5.44
N LYS A 199 -8.07 20.54 6.51
CA LYS A 199 -8.60 19.32 7.14
C LYS A 199 -9.94 18.98 6.49
N ILE A 200 -10.11 17.75 6.01
CA ILE A 200 -11.27 17.30 5.24
C ILE A 200 -12.04 16.28 6.08
N THR A 201 -13.32 16.54 6.30
CA THR A 201 -14.24 15.59 6.94
C THR A 201 -15.37 15.21 5.97
N VAL A 202 -16.01 14.08 6.23
CA VAL A 202 -17.23 13.68 5.55
C VAL A 202 -18.43 14.05 6.43
N SER A 203 -19.55 14.42 5.80
CA SER A 203 -20.78 14.78 6.50
C SER A 203 -21.20 13.69 7.49
N SER A 204 -21.63 14.09 8.68
CA SER A 204 -22.12 13.18 9.72
C SER A 204 -23.37 12.37 9.32
N THR A 205 -24.04 12.76 8.24
CA THR A 205 -25.11 11.95 7.64
C THR A 205 -24.59 10.72 6.88
N ILE A 206 -23.30 10.71 6.53
CA ILE A 206 -22.62 9.62 5.81
C ILE A 206 -21.63 8.92 6.73
N MET A 207 -20.87 9.68 7.51
CA MET A 207 -19.89 9.18 8.48
C MET A 207 -20.14 9.78 9.86
N PRO A 208 -21.15 9.28 10.59
CA PRO A 208 -21.43 9.73 11.96
C PRO A 208 -20.32 9.28 12.93
N THR A 209 -20.17 10.00 14.03
CA THR A 209 -19.27 9.64 15.15
C THR A 209 -19.79 8.43 15.94
N GLY A 210 -18.93 7.74 16.66
CA GLY A 210 -19.28 6.66 17.59
C GLY A 210 -19.47 5.29 16.93
N PHE A 211 -19.12 5.13 15.65
CA PHE A 211 -19.30 3.88 14.91
C PHE A 211 -18.00 3.22 14.48
N GLY A 212 -16.84 3.84 14.74
CA GLY A 212 -15.55 3.33 14.33
C GLY A 212 -15.44 3.21 12.80
N LEU A 213 -15.97 4.19 12.07
CA LEU A 213 -15.88 4.26 10.62
C LEU A 213 -14.47 4.68 10.21
N SER A 214 -14.09 4.36 8.96
CA SER A 214 -12.73 4.61 8.45
C SER A 214 -12.75 5.24 7.08
N ILE A 215 -11.63 5.88 6.74
CA ILE A 215 -11.23 6.24 5.37
C ILE A 215 -9.88 5.57 5.11
N GLU A 216 -9.73 4.96 3.94
CA GLU A 216 -8.58 4.11 3.65
C GLU A 216 -7.85 4.62 2.40
N GLN A 217 -7.14 3.78 1.66
CA GLN A 217 -6.21 4.13 0.60
C GLN A 217 -6.75 5.22 -0.35
N PRO A 218 -6.11 6.40 -0.41
CA PRO A 218 -6.37 7.39 -1.42
C PRO A 218 -5.60 7.09 -2.72
N ALA A 219 -6.18 7.48 -3.85
CA ALA A 219 -5.52 7.48 -5.16
C ALA A 219 -5.67 8.85 -5.83
N TRP A 220 -4.66 9.28 -6.57
CA TRP A 220 -4.72 10.47 -7.42
C TRP A 220 -4.92 10.07 -8.87
N ASP A 221 -5.96 10.61 -9.50
CA ASP A 221 -6.17 10.46 -10.93
C ASP A 221 -5.80 11.75 -11.67
N PRO A 222 -4.75 11.76 -12.49
CA PRO A 222 -4.30 12.93 -13.22
C PRO A 222 -5.26 13.37 -14.33
N LYS A 223 -6.08 12.47 -14.86
CA LYS A 223 -7.05 12.79 -15.94
C LYS A 223 -8.25 13.57 -15.41
N THR A 224 -8.84 13.12 -14.32
CA THR A 224 -9.95 13.84 -13.67
C THR A 224 -9.47 14.94 -12.74
N LYS A 225 -8.19 14.94 -12.36
CA LYS A 225 -7.59 15.83 -11.37
C LYS A 225 -8.32 15.76 -10.02
N ARG A 226 -8.57 14.53 -9.56
CA ARG A 226 -9.28 14.23 -8.32
C ARG A 226 -8.49 13.24 -7.46
N PHE A 227 -8.61 13.41 -6.17
CA PHE A 227 -8.30 12.33 -5.24
C PHE A 227 -9.56 11.46 -5.05
N TYR A 228 -9.36 10.18 -4.97
CA TYR A 228 -10.35 9.17 -4.65
C TYR A 228 -9.93 8.49 -3.36
N VAL A 229 -10.82 8.41 -2.38
CA VAL A 229 -10.51 7.83 -1.06
C VAL A 229 -11.53 6.75 -0.74
N SER A 230 -11.04 5.57 -0.43
CA SER A 230 -11.87 4.42 -0.04
C SER A 230 -12.56 4.68 1.30
N ILE A 231 -13.85 4.32 1.40
CA ILE A 231 -14.64 4.34 2.63
C ILE A 231 -15.25 2.95 2.82
N PRO A 232 -14.74 2.11 3.75
CA PRO A 232 -15.21 0.73 3.91
C PRO A 232 -16.68 0.59 4.30
N VAL A 233 -17.21 1.54 5.05
CA VAL A 233 -18.62 1.53 5.47
C VAL A 233 -19.17 2.95 5.55
N ILE A 234 -20.36 3.18 5.00
CA ILE A 234 -21.11 4.45 5.11
C ILE A 234 -22.35 4.27 6.00
N ALA A 235 -22.93 5.37 6.45
CA ALA A 235 -24.23 5.38 7.15
C ALA A 235 -25.37 4.91 6.22
N ASN A 236 -26.56 4.74 6.82
CA ASN A 236 -27.78 4.22 6.16
C ASN A 236 -27.75 2.73 5.80
N ASN A 237 -26.73 2.03 6.22
CA ASN A 237 -26.70 0.57 6.19
C ASN A 237 -27.58 -0.04 7.30
N PRO A 238 -28.00 -1.31 7.16
CA PRO A 238 -28.65 -2.03 8.24
C PRO A 238 -27.82 -2.07 9.51
N THR A 239 -28.48 -2.20 10.67
CA THR A 239 -27.79 -2.37 11.95
C THR A 239 -26.81 -3.54 11.88
N GLY A 240 -25.58 -3.33 12.34
CA GLY A 240 -24.48 -4.30 12.29
C GLY A 240 -23.48 -4.08 11.18
N CYS A 241 -23.67 -3.08 10.31
CA CYS A 241 -22.73 -2.67 9.28
C CYS A 241 -21.69 -1.64 9.74
N ASN A 242 -21.32 -1.60 10.99
CA ASN A 242 -20.28 -0.72 11.48
C ASN A 242 -18.92 -1.39 11.28
N TYR A 243 -17.94 -0.64 10.77
CA TYR A 243 -16.56 -1.13 10.60
C TYR A 243 -16.03 -1.69 11.93
N GLY A 244 -15.49 -2.90 11.89
CA GLY A 244 -15.04 -3.62 13.09
C GLY A 244 -16.13 -4.16 14.01
N GLN A 245 -17.40 -3.85 13.78
CA GLN A 245 -18.56 -4.28 14.58
C GLN A 245 -19.56 -5.09 13.75
N LEU A 246 -19.13 -5.69 12.67
CA LEU A 246 -19.98 -6.47 11.78
C LEU A 246 -20.58 -7.68 12.51
N SER A 247 -21.88 -7.85 12.43
CA SER A 247 -22.61 -8.96 13.05
C SER A 247 -23.71 -9.49 12.14
N GLY A 248 -23.85 -10.81 12.09
CA GLY A 248 -24.88 -11.47 11.27
C GLY A 248 -24.52 -11.57 9.78
N ALA A 249 -25.45 -12.04 8.97
CA ALA A 249 -25.32 -12.19 7.53
C ALA A 249 -25.85 -10.94 6.80
N ILE A 250 -25.17 -9.80 6.97
CA ILE A 250 -25.56 -8.52 6.38
C ILE A 250 -24.46 -8.07 5.46
N THR A 251 -24.82 -7.69 4.23
CA THR A 251 -23.92 -7.02 3.28
C THR A 251 -24.00 -5.52 3.51
N CYS A 252 -22.87 -4.87 3.63
CA CYS A 252 -22.77 -3.45 3.90
C CYS A 252 -22.25 -2.68 2.68
N ASP A 253 -22.83 -1.50 2.46
CA ASP A 253 -22.38 -0.58 1.44
C ASP A 253 -21.22 0.26 1.97
N GLY A 254 -20.23 0.44 1.15
CA GLY A 254 -19.15 1.40 1.36
C GLY A 254 -19.31 2.61 0.46
N GLY A 255 -18.23 3.36 0.30
CA GLY A 255 -18.21 4.56 -0.51
C GLY A 255 -16.84 4.86 -1.12
N LEU A 256 -16.87 5.75 -2.08
CA LEU A 256 -15.68 6.33 -2.67
C LEU A 256 -15.80 7.86 -2.57
N LEU A 257 -14.96 8.47 -1.74
CA LEU A 257 -14.92 9.93 -1.58
C LEU A 257 -14.10 10.54 -2.72
N VAL A 258 -14.72 11.45 -3.45
CA VAL A 258 -14.11 12.18 -4.57
C VAL A 258 -13.80 13.61 -4.13
N ILE A 259 -12.54 14.02 -4.25
CA ILE A 259 -12.04 15.31 -3.76
C ILE A 259 -11.42 16.11 -4.90
N ASP A 260 -11.89 17.34 -5.09
CA ASP A 260 -11.22 18.34 -5.92
C ASP A 260 -10.30 19.19 -5.04
N PRO A 261 -8.98 19.00 -5.08
CA PRO A 261 -8.08 19.74 -4.22
C PRO A 261 -8.03 21.25 -4.55
N THR A 262 -8.44 21.66 -5.75
CA THR A 262 -8.39 23.07 -6.18
C THR A 262 -9.49 23.90 -5.52
N THR A 263 -10.56 23.28 -5.06
CA THR A 263 -11.69 23.95 -4.40
C THR A 263 -11.49 24.10 -2.88
N LEU A 264 -10.50 23.45 -2.32
CA LEU A 264 -10.24 23.38 -0.89
C LEU A 264 -9.33 24.53 -0.42
N THR A 265 -9.88 25.72 -0.27
CA THR A 265 -9.14 26.93 0.11
C THR A 265 -9.31 27.32 1.58
N SER A 266 -10.29 26.74 2.28
CA SER A 266 -10.53 26.99 3.71
C SER A 266 -9.73 26.01 4.57
N PRO A 267 -9.38 26.38 5.83
CA PRO A 267 -8.66 25.48 6.75
C PRO A 267 -9.40 24.18 7.07
N THR A 268 -10.72 24.16 6.88
CA THR A 268 -11.57 22.97 7.04
C THR A 268 -12.56 22.88 5.90
N ALA A 269 -12.87 21.65 5.48
CA ALA A 269 -13.90 21.35 4.49
C ALA A 269 -14.70 20.14 4.95
N THR A 270 -16.00 20.11 4.62
CA THR A 270 -16.87 18.95 4.83
C THR A 270 -17.51 18.57 3.52
N LEU A 271 -17.31 17.31 3.08
CA LEU A 271 -17.88 16.79 1.85
C LEU A 271 -19.12 15.93 2.17
N GLY A 272 -20.17 16.12 1.37
CA GLY A 272 -21.43 15.41 1.49
C GLY A 272 -21.56 14.23 0.54
N ALA A 273 -22.81 13.88 0.19
CA ALA A 273 -23.10 12.93 -0.87
C ALA A 273 -22.55 13.44 -2.21
N PHE A 274 -22.30 12.51 -3.12
CA PHE A 274 -21.75 12.83 -4.43
C PHE A 274 -22.65 13.79 -5.21
N ASP A 275 -22.04 14.87 -5.69
CA ASP A 275 -22.67 15.83 -6.61
C ASP A 275 -21.93 15.76 -7.97
N PRO A 276 -22.60 15.37 -9.04
CA PRO A 276 -21.99 15.24 -10.36
C PRO A 276 -21.56 16.58 -10.97
N THR A 277 -22.12 17.71 -10.53
CA THR A 277 -21.79 19.03 -11.10
C THR A 277 -20.39 19.50 -10.72
N PRO A 278 -19.98 19.51 -9.41
CA PRO A 278 -18.58 19.71 -9.05
C PRO A 278 -17.76 18.40 -9.18
N ASN A 279 -18.40 17.24 -9.40
CA ASN A 279 -17.78 15.92 -9.40
C ASN A 279 -16.98 15.69 -8.10
N THR A 280 -17.64 15.88 -6.95
CA THR A 280 -17.07 15.70 -5.60
C THR A 280 -18.09 15.11 -4.64
N GLY A 281 -17.62 14.57 -3.52
CA GLY A 281 -18.44 13.95 -2.49
C GLY A 281 -18.39 12.43 -2.52
N VAL A 282 -19.21 11.77 -1.72
CA VAL A 282 -19.20 10.32 -1.53
C VAL A 282 -20.13 9.60 -2.49
N VAL A 283 -19.56 8.82 -3.38
CA VAL A 283 -20.28 7.84 -4.24
C VAL A 283 -20.56 6.62 -3.39
N SER A 284 -21.83 6.21 -3.27
CA SER A 284 -22.20 4.96 -2.58
C SER A 284 -21.87 3.75 -3.45
N LEU A 285 -21.25 2.73 -2.85
CA LEU A 285 -20.86 1.48 -3.49
C LEU A 285 -21.67 0.35 -2.88
N ASN A 286 -22.54 -0.26 -3.70
CA ASN A 286 -23.36 -1.36 -3.24
C ASN A 286 -22.49 -2.61 -3.02
N LYS A 287 -22.59 -3.21 -1.82
CA LYS A 287 -21.94 -4.46 -1.45
C LYS A 287 -20.40 -4.47 -1.58
N CYS A 288 -19.77 -3.31 -1.47
CA CYS A 288 -18.32 -3.17 -1.45
C CYS A 288 -17.91 -2.22 -0.33
N GLY A 289 -17.12 -2.72 0.60
CA GLY A 289 -16.41 -1.91 1.58
C GLY A 289 -14.96 -1.75 1.15
N PRO A 290 -14.61 -0.75 0.32
CA PRO A 290 -13.26 -0.65 -0.22
C PRO A 290 -12.27 -0.24 0.87
N ASN A 291 -11.12 -0.92 0.91
CA ASN A 291 -9.92 -0.47 1.60
C ASN A 291 -8.92 0.07 0.59
N GLY A 292 -8.50 -0.73 -0.38
CA GLY A 292 -7.56 -0.31 -1.41
C GLY A 292 -8.21 0.49 -2.53
N ALA A 293 -7.44 1.42 -3.13
CA ALA A 293 -7.78 2.10 -4.37
C ALA A 293 -6.54 2.41 -5.20
N THR A 294 -6.57 2.09 -6.49
CA THR A 294 -5.50 2.45 -7.43
C THR A 294 -6.08 2.84 -8.78
N VAL A 295 -5.44 3.81 -9.44
CA VAL A 295 -5.80 4.22 -10.80
C VAL A 295 -5.15 3.27 -11.81
N GLY A 296 -5.91 2.83 -12.78
CA GLY A 296 -5.46 1.97 -13.86
C GLY A 296 -5.86 2.50 -15.24
N PRO A 297 -5.89 1.65 -16.28
CA PRO A 297 -6.15 2.05 -17.64
C PRO A 297 -7.62 2.49 -17.83
N HIS A 298 -7.90 3.20 -18.93
CA HIS A 298 -9.24 3.58 -19.39
C HIS A 298 -10.05 4.43 -18.40
N ASP A 299 -9.37 5.30 -17.60
CA ASP A 299 -10.01 6.09 -16.53
C ASP A 299 -10.68 5.24 -15.45
N ASN A 300 -10.19 4.04 -15.21
CA ASN A 300 -10.72 3.13 -14.19
C ASN A 300 -9.88 3.15 -12.91
N LEU A 301 -10.56 2.94 -11.79
CA LEU A 301 -9.93 2.62 -10.52
C LEU A 301 -10.32 1.19 -10.11
N LEU A 302 -9.33 0.43 -9.66
CA LEU A 302 -9.59 -0.82 -8.94
C LEU A 302 -9.78 -0.50 -7.45
N LEU A 303 -10.82 -1.07 -6.86
CA LEU A 303 -11.15 -0.94 -5.45
C LEU A 303 -11.11 -2.31 -4.77
N GLY A 304 -10.26 -2.47 -3.78
CA GLY A 304 -10.15 -3.68 -2.98
C GLY A 304 -11.27 -3.76 -1.94
N CYS A 305 -12.30 -4.57 -2.19
CA CYS A 305 -13.43 -4.68 -1.26
C CYS A 305 -13.15 -5.66 -0.14
N THR A 306 -13.36 -5.23 1.11
CA THR A 306 -13.22 -6.09 2.28
C THR A 306 -14.39 -7.07 2.36
N PRO A 307 -14.14 -8.36 2.67
CA PRO A 307 -15.21 -9.30 2.95
C PRO A 307 -16.03 -8.82 4.15
N GLN A 308 -17.30 -8.66 3.92
CA GLN A 308 -18.27 -8.26 4.92
C GLN A 308 -18.91 -9.51 5.56
N ASN A 309 -20.08 -9.37 6.17
CA ASN A 309 -20.77 -10.48 6.78
C ASN A 309 -21.33 -11.52 5.79
N ASN A 310 -21.45 -11.14 4.53
CA ASN A 310 -21.80 -12.06 3.45
C ASN A 310 -20.71 -12.05 2.37
N PRO A 311 -19.68 -12.86 2.51
CA PRO A 311 -18.51 -12.83 1.63
C PRO A 311 -18.83 -13.19 0.17
N SER A 312 -19.93 -13.86 -0.10
CA SER A 312 -20.36 -14.15 -1.48
C SER A 312 -20.81 -12.92 -2.26
N ASP A 313 -21.06 -11.81 -1.57
CA ASP A 313 -21.56 -10.57 -2.17
C ASP A 313 -20.49 -9.47 -2.25
N THR A 314 -19.27 -9.76 -1.79
CA THR A 314 -18.18 -8.78 -1.70
C THR A 314 -17.06 -9.13 -2.67
N ASP A 315 -17.12 -8.58 -3.86
CA ASP A 315 -16.08 -8.71 -4.87
C ASP A 315 -15.28 -7.41 -4.97
N THR A 316 -14.04 -7.51 -5.43
CA THR A 316 -13.26 -6.37 -5.90
C THR A 316 -14.04 -5.63 -7.00
N LEU A 317 -13.97 -4.31 -7.02
CA LEU A 317 -14.66 -3.48 -8.02
C LEU A 317 -13.68 -2.78 -8.94
N VAL A 318 -14.09 -2.59 -10.19
CA VAL A 318 -13.52 -1.59 -11.09
C VAL A 318 -14.56 -0.53 -11.36
N ILE A 319 -14.24 0.74 -11.04
CA ILE A 319 -15.12 1.90 -11.20
C ILE A 319 -14.51 2.90 -12.18
N ASN A 320 -15.30 3.38 -13.14
CA ASN A 320 -14.84 4.43 -14.04
C ASN A 320 -14.84 5.79 -13.32
N ALA A 321 -13.70 6.47 -13.32
CA ALA A 321 -13.48 7.73 -12.61
C ALA A 321 -14.37 8.87 -13.09
N LYS A 322 -14.79 8.87 -14.36
CA LYS A 322 -15.66 9.92 -14.93
C LYS A 322 -17.13 9.63 -14.71
N THR A 323 -17.59 8.43 -15.08
CA THR A 323 -19.01 8.08 -15.08
C THR A 323 -19.52 7.54 -13.74
N LYS A 324 -18.60 7.06 -12.89
CA LYS A 324 -18.90 6.34 -11.65
C LYS A 324 -19.64 5.01 -11.85
N ASN A 325 -19.74 4.52 -13.08
CA ASN A 325 -20.22 3.18 -13.35
C ASN A 325 -19.16 2.17 -12.91
N TYR A 326 -19.57 1.05 -12.31
CA TYR A 326 -18.66 0.03 -11.85
C TYR A 326 -19.11 -1.38 -12.23
N ALA A 327 -18.13 -2.29 -12.25
CA ALA A 327 -18.32 -3.71 -12.46
C ALA A 327 -17.56 -4.50 -11.39
N HIS A 328 -18.00 -5.71 -11.13
CA HIS A 328 -17.37 -6.62 -10.17
C HIS A 328 -16.26 -7.43 -10.84
N VAL A 329 -15.14 -7.60 -10.12
CA VAL A 329 -14.07 -8.54 -10.45
C VAL A 329 -14.23 -9.74 -9.51
N ALA A 330 -14.79 -10.81 -10.05
CA ALA A 330 -15.11 -12.00 -9.26
C ALA A 330 -13.87 -12.79 -8.84
N GLY A 331 -13.95 -13.47 -7.71
CA GLY A 331 -12.98 -14.47 -7.29
C GLY A 331 -11.86 -13.97 -6.38
N ILE A 332 -11.74 -12.67 -6.12
CA ILE A 332 -10.77 -12.08 -5.20
C ILE A 332 -11.43 -11.01 -4.34
N THR A 333 -11.16 -11.05 -3.04
CA THR A 333 -11.67 -10.07 -2.07
C THR A 333 -10.61 -9.78 -1.00
N GLY A 334 -10.95 -8.89 -0.06
CA GLY A 334 -10.14 -8.68 1.15
C GLY A 334 -8.81 -8.00 0.93
N SER A 335 -8.71 -7.22 -0.14
CA SER A 335 -7.51 -6.43 -0.43
C SER A 335 -7.48 -5.19 0.45
N ASP A 336 -6.34 -4.93 1.07
CA ASP A 336 -6.06 -3.72 1.81
C ASP A 336 -5.38 -2.71 0.88
N GLU A 337 -4.17 -2.99 0.43
CA GLU A 337 -3.51 -2.21 -0.60
C GLU A 337 -3.69 -2.87 -1.98
N VAL A 338 -3.90 -2.06 -3.01
CA VAL A 338 -3.97 -2.46 -4.41
C VAL A 338 -3.06 -1.58 -5.25
N TRP A 339 -2.49 -2.15 -6.32
CA TRP A 339 -1.54 -1.47 -7.18
C TRP A 339 -1.77 -1.79 -8.66
N PHE A 340 -1.65 -0.80 -9.52
CA PHE A 340 -1.59 -1.00 -10.97
C PHE A 340 -0.14 -0.92 -11.44
N ASN A 341 0.35 -1.95 -12.11
CA ASN A 341 1.65 -1.96 -12.77
C ASN A 341 1.47 -1.63 -14.25
N SER A 342 1.90 -0.43 -14.66
CA SER A 342 1.80 -0.02 -16.06
C SER A 342 2.84 -0.72 -16.96
N GLY A 343 3.84 -1.40 -16.37
CA GLY A 343 4.85 -2.13 -17.12
C GLY A 343 4.35 -3.44 -17.74
N ASP A 344 3.36 -4.09 -17.09
CA ASP A 344 2.74 -5.32 -17.56
C ASP A 344 1.21 -5.23 -17.71
N HIS A 345 0.65 -4.02 -17.54
CA HIS A 345 -0.79 -3.73 -17.62
C HIS A 345 -1.67 -4.57 -16.70
N ARG A 346 -1.21 -4.88 -15.47
CA ARG A 346 -1.93 -5.69 -14.50
C ARG A 346 -2.15 -4.95 -13.20
N TYR A 347 -3.26 -5.29 -12.53
CA TYR A 347 -3.49 -4.91 -11.14
C TYR A 347 -3.02 -6.03 -10.22
N TYR A 348 -2.43 -5.64 -9.11
CA TYR A 348 -1.98 -6.51 -8.02
C TYR A 348 -2.70 -6.15 -6.74
N THR A 349 -3.12 -7.17 -5.99
CA THR A 349 -3.90 -6.97 -4.77
C THR A 349 -3.26 -7.66 -3.58
N GLY A 350 -3.03 -6.90 -2.49
CA GLY A 350 -2.61 -7.42 -1.19
C GLY A 350 -3.82 -7.95 -0.42
N SER A 351 -4.35 -9.10 -0.84
CA SER A 351 -5.60 -9.68 -0.35
C SER A 351 -5.39 -10.55 0.88
N SER A 352 -5.03 -9.92 2.01
CA SER A 352 -4.79 -10.65 3.27
C SER A 352 -6.05 -11.31 3.85
N ARG A 353 -7.22 -10.90 3.40
CA ARG A 353 -8.53 -11.33 3.85
C ARG A 353 -9.34 -12.00 2.73
N ASP A 354 -8.68 -12.54 1.71
CA ASP A 354 -9.38 -13.28 0.66
C ASP A 354 -10.13 -14.47 1.24
N CYS A 355 -11.40 -14.54 0.94
CA CYS A 355 -12.28 -15.60 1.43
C CYS A 355 -12.38 -16.81 0.50
N GLY A 356 -11.75 -16.76 -0.66
CA GLY A 356 -11.86 -17.79 -1.66
C GLY A 356 -13.29 -17.91 -2.17
N THR A 357 -13.94 -19.04 -1.88
CA THR A 357 -15.38 -19.22 -2.13
C THR A 357 -16.16 -18.91 -0.86
N SER A 358 -17.41 -18.43 -0.99
CA SER A 358 -18.28 -18.10 0.15
C SER A 358 -18.44 -19.23 1.17
N ALA A 359 -18.34 -20.50 0.75
CA ALA A 359 -18.42 -21.65 1.62
C ALA A 359 -17.21 -21.82 2.57
N THR A 360 -16.08 -21.19 2.27
CA THR A 360 -14.85 -21.32 3.06
C THR A 360 -14.61 -20.11 3.97
N CYS A 361 -15.29 -19.00 3.74
CA CYS A 361 -15.16 -17.80 4.55
C CYS A 361 -16.03 -17.90 5.81
N PRO A 362 -15.46 -17.82 7.02
CA PRO A 362 -16.27 -17.80 8.24
C PRO A 362 -17.11 -16.52 8.29
N ASN A 363 -18.32 -16.63 8.86
CA ASN A 363 -19.21 -15.49 9.05
C ASN A 363 -19.39 -15.21 10.56
N PRO A 364 -19.00 -14.03 11.10
CA PRO A 364 -18.22 -12.99 10.40
C PRO A 364 -16.82 -13.48 10.00
N PRO A 365 -16.23 -12.89 8.96
CA PRO A 365 -14.88 -13.25 8.54
C PRO A 365 -13.90 -13.14 9.70
N LYS A 366 -13.25 -14.26 10.04
CA LYS A 366 -12.24 -14.29 11.09
C LYS A 366 -10.88 -14.41 10.45
N PHE A 367 -9.98 -13.57 10.88
CA PHE A 367 -8.58 -13.75 10.51
C PHE A 367 -7.97 -14.94 11.26
N PRO A 368 -7.04 -15.66 10.62
CA PRO A 368 -6.48 -15.37 9.32
C PRO A 368 -7.40 -15.83 8.18
N GLY A 369 -7.69 -14.93 7.21
CA GLY A 369 -8.16 -15.32 5.89
C GLY A 369 -7.06 -16.03 5.11
N PHE A 370 -7.37 -16.48 3.92
CA PHE A 370 -6.37 -17.03 3.00
C PHE A 370 -5.68 -15.85 2.29
N ALA A 371 -4.54 -15.41 2.82
CA ALA A 371 -3.81 -14.31 2.21
C ALA A 371 -3.33 -14.68 0.80
N GLN A 372 -3.65 -13.84 -0.17
CA GLN A 372 -3.34 -14.01 -1.57
C GLN A 372 -2.74 -12.75 -2.18
N LEU A 373 -1.77 -12.92 -3.06
CA LEU A 373 -1.50 -11.94 -4.09
C LEU A 373 -2.45 -12.22 -5.24
N GLY A 374 -3.39 -11.34 -5.51
CA GLY A 374 -4.27 -11.44 -6.68
C GLY A 374 -3.63 -10.74 -7.87
N VAL A 375 -3.74 -11.34 -9.05
CA VAL A 375 -3.30 -10.77 -10.32
C VAL A 375 -4.52 -10.62 -11.21
N ILE A 376 -4.82 -9.38 -11.62
CA ILE A 376 -5.99 -9.03 -12.42
C ILE A 376 -5.48 -8.35 -13.68
N ASP A 377 -5.93 -8.76 -14.85
CA ASP A 377 -5.51 -8.19 -16.12
C ASP A 377 -6.08 -6.77 -16.36
N GLY A 378 -5.59 -6.07 -17.37
CA GLY A 378 -6.04 -4.72 -17.73
C GLY A 378 -7.51 -4.66 -18.17
N THR A 379 -8.14 -5.80 -18.49
CA THR A 379 -9.57 -5.92 -18.81
C THR A 379 -10.44 -6.22 -17.60
N SER A 380 -9.83 -6.26 -16.41
CA SER A 380 -10.49 -6.48 -15.12
C SER A 380 -10.93 -7.92 -14.88
N VAL A 381 -10.18 -8.89 -15.40
CA VAL A 381 -10.37 -10.33 -15.16
C VAL A 381 -9.29 -10.83 -14.20
N LEU A 382 -9.70 -11.52 -13.14
CA LEU A 382 -8.77 -12.21 -12.24
C LEU A 382 -8.12 -13.37 -13.02
N ILE A 383 -6.79 -13.36 -13.13
CA ILE A 383 -6.02 -14.38 -13.83
C ILE A 383 -5.31 -15.35 -12.88
N GLU A 384 -4.77 -14.84 -11.75
CA GLU A 384 -4.04 -15.68 -10.80
C GLU A 384 -4.29 -15.29 -9.35
N LYS A 385 -4.11 -16.26 -8.45
CA LYS A 385 -4.03 -16.07 -6.99
C LYS A 385 -2.83 -16.85 -6.46
N ILE A 386 -1.92 -16.17 -5.80
CA ILE A 386 -0.71 -16.75 -5.25
C ILE A 386 -0.74 -16.66 -3.73
N PRO A 387 -0.68 -17.79 -3.00
CA PRO A 387 -0.70 -17.79 -1.54
C PRO A 387 0.41 -16.94 -0.93
N GLN A 388 0.07 -16.16 0.12
CA GLN A 388 0.99 -15.30 0.85
C GLN A 388 0.97 -15.63 2.34
N SER A 389 1.92 -15.06 3.11
CA SER A 389 1.88 -15.18 4.58
C SER A 389 0.63 -14.52 5.15
N SER A 390 0.15 -15.06 6.27
CA SER A 390 -0.97 -14.44 7.00
C SER A 390 -0.66 -12.99 7.34
N GLY A 391 -1.57 -12.08 7.02
CA GLY A 391 -1.39 -10.65 7.25
C GLY A 391 -0.56 -9.92 6.18
N SER A 392 -0.17 -10.59 5.08
CA SER A 392 0.38 -9.93 3.90
C SER A 392 -0.74 -9.15 3.20
N HIS A 393 -0.78 -7.83 3.42
CA HIS A 393 -1.88 -6.95 2.99
C HIS A 393 -1.43 -5.80 2.09
N SER A 394 -0.12 -5.68 1.89
CA SER A 394 0.48 -4.61 1.11
C SER A 394 1.13 -5.15 -0.16
N VAL A 395 1.12 -4.36 -1.23
CA VAL A 395 1.73 -4.67 -2.51
C VAL A 395 2.12 -3.39 -3.23
N ALA A 396 3.29 -3.37 -3.86
CA ALA A 396 3.70 -2.30 -4.75
C ALA A 396 4.50 -2.85 -5.93
N ALA A 397 4.47 -2.18 -7.08
CA ALA A 397 5.16 -2.64 -8.27
C ALA A 397 6.08 -1.58 -8.89
N ASP A 398 7.23 -2.03 -9.38
CA ASP A 398 8.16 -1.25 -10.18
C ASP A 398 7.86 -1.48 -11.66
N CYS A 399 7.15 -0.57 -12.27
CA CYS A 399 6.71 -0.62 -13.66
C CYS A 399 7.86 -0.61 -14.67
N ARG A 400 9.01 -0.03 -14.33
CA ARG A 400 10.18 -0.02 -15.23
C ARG A 400 10.92 -1.36 -15.26
N ARG A 401 10.77 -2.15 -14.19
CA ARG A 401 11.46 -3.43 -14.01
C ARG A 401 10.50 -4.60 -13.99
N ASN A 402 9.19 -4.34 -14.09
CA ASN A 402 8.11 -5.32 -13.98
C ASN A 402 8.27 -6.23 -12.76
N LYS A 403 8.59 -5.63 -11.61
CA LYS A 403 8.76 -6.36 -10.35
C LYS A 403 7.68 -5.97 -9.35
N ILE A 404 7.12 -6.96 -8.72
CA ILE A 404 6.06 -6.82 -7.73
C ILE A 404 6.64 -7.17 -6.36
N PHE A 405 6.48 -6.29 -5.39
CA PHE A 405 7.01 -6.40 -4.03
C PHE A 405 5.89 -6.68 -3.04
N VAL A 406 5.99 -7.79 -2.30
CA VAL A 406 4.97 -8.22 -1.35
C VAL A 406 5.63 -8.56 -0.01
N PRO A 407 5.38 -7.78 1.05
CA PRO A 407 5.95 -8.07 2.35
C PRO A 407 5.30 -9.29 2.99
N GLN A 408 6.12 -10.13 3.61
CA GLN A 408 5.75 -11.38 4.25
C GLN A 408 5.96 -11.27 5.75
N VAL A 409 4.90 -11.45 6.51
CA VAL A 409 4.96 -11.39 7.98
C VAL A 409 5.78 -12.56 8.52
N ALA A 410 6.62 -12.28 9.52
CA ALA A 410 7.29 -13.30 10.28
C ALA A 410 6.27 -14.23 10.98
N PRO A 411 6.43 -15.55 10.89
CA PRO A 411 5.57 -16.48 11.60
C PRO A 411 5.75 -16.27 13.10
N VAL A 412 4.76 -15.69 13.73
CA VAL A 412 4.67 -15.62 15.21
C VAL A 412 3.71 -16.71 15.59
N GLY A 413 4.13 -17.66 16.47
CA GLY A 413 3.39 -18.71 17.16
C GLY A 413 1.87 -18.61 17.35
N VAL A 414 1.17 -18.06 16.38
CA VAL A 414 -0.26 -18.12 16.25
C VAL A 414 -0.56 -19.50 15.70
N VAL A 415 -0.87 -20.42 16.58
CA VAL A 415 -1.53 -21.67 16.21
C VAL A 415 -2.86 -21.30 15.59
N GLY A 416 -2.84 -21.06 14.28
CA GLY A 416 -4.03 -20.82 13.47
C GLY A 416 -4.61 -22.16 13.07
N SER A 417 -5.81 -22.41 13.43
CA SER A 417 -6.61 -23.52 12.95
C SER A 417 -6.84 -23.43 11.43
N GLY A 418 -6.32 -24.40 10.67
CA GLY A 418 -6.75 -24.68 9.33
C GLY A 418 -5.94 -24.04 8.19
N GLY A 419 -4.98 -24.76 7.70
CA GLY A 419 -4.08 -24.37 6.61
C GLY A 419 -2.84 -23.68 7.14
N ASP A 420 -1.70 -24.21 6.81
CA ASP A 420 -0.42 -23.84 7.40
C ASP A 420 0.12 -22.55 6.76
N ILE A 421 -0.52 -21.42 7.09
CA ILE A 421 -0.18 -20.09 6.59
C ILE A 421 1.24 -19.67 7.06
N THR A 422 1.70 -20.24 8.18
CA THR A 422 3.06 -20.00 8.68
C THR A 422 4.12 -20.66 7.77
N THR A 423 3.84 -21.79 7.16
CA THR A 423 4.75 -22.45 6.21
C THR A 423 4.84 -21.72 4.88
N VAL A 424 3.78 -21.07 4.42
CA VAL A 424 3.82 -20.27 3.17
C VAL A 424 4.85 -19.15 3.29
N GLY A 425 4.77 -18.32 4.33
CA GLY A 425 5.73 -17.24 4.56
C GLY A 425 7.15 -17.75 4.78
N GLN A 426 7.35 -18.84 5.51
CA GLN A 426 8.66 -19.47 5.69
C GLN A 426 9.23 -20.01 4.38
N GLY A 427 8.39 -20.61 3.54
CA GLY A 427 8.80 -21.09 2.23
C GLY A 427 9.24 -19.94 1.33
N ILE A 428 8.46 -18.85 1.27
CA ILE A 428 8.79 -17.66 0.49
C ILE A 428 10.09 -17.03 0.99
N CYS A 429 10.19 -16.77 2.30
CA CYS A 429 11.32 -16.03 2.89
C CYS A 429 12.58 -16.89 3.09
N GLY A 430 12.47 -18.22 3.13
CA GLY A 430 13.56 -19.08 3.57
C GLY A 430 13.99 -18.82 5.02
N SER A 431 13.20 -18.10 5.81
CA SER A 431 13.50 -17.68 7.18
C SER A 431 12.24 -17.54 8.02
N THR A 432 12.43 -17.37 9.35
CA THR A 432 11.35 -17.10 10.31
C THR A 432 11.23 -15.63 10.69
N THR A 433 11.98 -14.74 10.05
CA THR A 433 12.04 -13.31 10.40
C THR A 433 11.12 -12.44 9.54
N GLY A 434 10.49 -13.01 8.52
CA GLY A 434 9.78 -12.26 7.50
C GLY A 434 10.72 -11.70 6.43
N CYS A 435 10.18 -11.18 5.35
CA CYS A 435 10.94 -10.66 4.21
C CYS A 435 10.06 -9.79 3.33
N VAL A 436 10.64 -9.23 2.26
CA VAL A 436 9.89 -8.73 1.11
C VAL A 436 10.12 -9.68 -0.05
N ALA A 437 9.07 -10.37 -0.49
CA ALA A 437 9.09 -11.21 -1.67
C ALA A 437 9.06 -10.35 -2.93
N VAL A 438 9.80 -10.74 -3.95
CA VAL A 438 9.85 -10.08 -5.25
C VAL A 438 9.31 -11.05 -6.30
N TYR A 439 8.21 -10.68 -6.92
CA TYR A 439 7.62 -11.44 -8.01
C TYR A 439 7.87 -10.76 -9.35
N VAL A 440 7.82 -11.54 -10.40
CA VAL A 440 7.78 -11.10 -11.80
C VAL A 440 6.62 -11.82 -12.48
N HIS A 441 6.01 -11.17 -13.44
CA HIS A 441 5.01 -11.80 -14.29
C HIS A 441 5.62 -11.96 -15.69
N ASP A 442 5.68 -13.22 -16.18
CA ASP A 442 6.12 -13.46 -17.54
C ASP A 442 5.02 -12.99 -18.50
N VAL A 443 5.36 -12.03 -19.33
CA VAL A 443 4.49 -11.56 -20.42
C VAL A 443 4.89 -12.36 -21.64
N ASP A 444 4.01 -13.24 -22.12
CA ASP A 444 4.25 -13.93 -23.40
C ASP A 444 4.45 -12.89 -24.50
N ASP A 445 5.51 -13.04 -25.31
CA ASP A 445 5.86 -12.13 -26.41
C ASP A 445 4.74 -11.95 -27.47
N GLU A 446 3.66 -12.74 -27.38
CA GLU A 446 2.52 -12.66 -28.30
C GLU A 446 1.61 -11.44 -28.08
N ASP A 447 1.57 -10.88 -26.86
CA ASP A 447 0.77 -9.69 -26.52
C ASP A 447 1.42 -8.38 -26.99
N HIS A 448 2.68 -8.42 -27.47
CA HIS A 448 3.44 -7.21 -27.86
C HIS A 448 3.23 -6.77 -29.31
N ASN A 449 2.41 -7.44 -30.12
CA ASN A 449 2.30 -7.17 -31.55
C ASN A 449 1.42 -5.98 -31.94
N ASP A 450 0.81 -5.24 -30.99
CA ASP A 450 -0.14 -4.16 -31.32
C ASP A 450 0.23 -2.78 -30.75
N HIS A 451 1.40 -2.62 -30.13
CA HIS A 451 1.80 -1.31 -29.57
C HIS A 451 3.18 -0.90 -30.08
N GLY A 452 3.15 0.12 -30.96
CA GLY A 452 4.35 0.80 -31.41
C GLY A 452 5.15 1.41 -30.25
N ASP A 453 6.47 1.35 -30.36
CA ASP A 453 7.52 1.97 -29.56
C ASP A 453 7.13 2.33 -28.12
N HIS A 454 7.29 1.38 -27.19
CA HIS A 454 7.24 1.64 -25.77
C HIS A 454 8.34 2.62 -25.36
N ASP A 455 7.98 3.88 -25.22
CA ASP A 455 8.81 4.84 -24.50
C ASP A 455 8.79 4.46 -23.01
N ASN A 456 9.80 3.69 -22.58
CA ASN A 456 10.04 3.24 -21.20
C ASN A 456 10.22 4.40 -20.19
N SER A 457 9.90 5.64 -20.59
CA SER A 457 10.22 6.83 -19.82
C SER A 457 9.18 7.23 -18.77
N THR A 458 7.94 6.72 -18.84
CA THR A 458 6.90 7.15 -17.90
C THR A 458 6.09 5.97 -17.34
N CYS A 459 6.33 5.65 -16.07
CA CYS A 459 5.42 4.83 -15.26
C CYS A 459 4.20 5.67 -14.84
N GLY A 460 3.34 5.99 -15.78
CA GLY A 460 2.06 6.65 -15.55
C GLY A 460 0.98 5.93 -16.34
N ALA A 461 -0.29 6.06 -15.95
CA ALA A 461 -1.40 5.62 -16.79
C ALA A 461 -1.20 6.24 -18.18
N HIS A 462 -1.06 5.40 -19.22
CA HIS A 462 -0.86 5.86 -20.59
C HIS A 462 -1.94 6.86 -20.97
N ASP A 463 -1.53 8.03 -21.48
CA ASP A 463 -2.39 8.86 -22.29
C ASP A 463 -2.67 8.10 -23.59
N ASP A 464 -3.88 7.56 -23.74
CA ASP A 464 -4.42 7.22 -25.05
C ASP A 464 -4.49 8.52 -25.83
N ASN A 465 -3.42 8.85 -26.55
CA ASN A 465 -3.45 9.94 -27.52
C ASN A 465 -4.46 9.56 -28.59
N ASP A 466 -5.62 10.21 -28.56
CA ASP A 466 -6.53 10.26 -29.67
C ASP A 466 -5.75 10.70 -30.92
N HIS A 467 -5.40 9.76 -31.77
CA HIS A 467 -5.00 10.06 -33.12
C HIS A 467 -6.22 10.69 -33.82
N HIS A 468 -6.27 12.01 -33.81
CA HIS A 468 -7.07 12.74 -34.78
C HIS A 468 -6.43 12.49 -36.14
N ASP A 469 -7.03 11.59 -36.91
CA ASP A 469 -6.84 11.50 -38.35
C ASP A 469 -7.22 12.84 -38.98
N ASN A 470 -6.19 13.63 -39.27
CA ASN A 470 -6.35 14.77 -40.17
C ASN A 470 -6.36 14.23 -41.59
N ASP A 471 -7.55 13.90 -42.09
CA ASP A 471 -7.83 13.73 -43.52
C ASP A 471 -7.57 15.07 -44.21
N HIS A 472 -6.36 15.25 -44.72
CA HIS A 472 -6.07 16.23 -45.75
C HIS A 472 -6.59 15.71 -47.10
N HIS A 473 -7.80 16.10 -47.45
CA HIS A 473 -8.22 16.09 -48.84
C HIS A 473 -7.56 17.26 -49.56
N ASP A 474 -6.53 16.93 -50.37
CA ASP A 474 -6.05 17.79 -51.42
C ASP A 474 -7.09 17.93 -52.54
N ARG A 475 -7.38 19.16 -52.87
CA ARG A 475 -7.79 19.58 -54.21
C ARG A 475 -7.00 20.81 -54.64
#